data_05418088c671da1eabe9b1f339799ce6
#
_entry.id   05418088c671da1eabe9b1f339799ce6
#
_cell.length_a   1.000
_cell.length_b   1.000
_cell.length_c   1.000
_cell.angle_alpha   90.00
_cell.angle_beta   90.00
_cell.angle_gamma   90.00
#
_symmetry.space_group_name_H-M   'P 1'
#
loop_
_entity.id
_entity.type
_entity.pdbx_description
1 polymer ?
#
loop_
_entity_poly.entity_id
_entity_poly.type
_entity_poly.pdbx_seq_one_letter_code
_entity_poly.pdbx_strand_id
1 'polypeptide(L)'
;MFRHLLLQIGGANIGNPPTSSSLRDKKHVPSLLLSTAARDPGGHNEPMRAADYAFFDVPFAAFAHRGGATYEPNRHRENSLHAFKEAVALGYRYLETDVHATRDGVLLAFHDRVLDRVTDQTGAIAEMTYAQVAEARIHGLDPIPRLSELLAEFPDARFNVDAKSLTAVALLASTIEEYEACDRVCVSSFGIRRLYELRRRLGWRVPSAASALGVAANRFLPWMTWALNTPAPVLQMPISVSIRDRQLTVLTPTLVESAHRAGKQVQIFTVDDSETMERLIDAGVDGIFTDRVDTLKDVLAQRGLWTER
;
A
#
# COMPACT_ATOMS: atom_id res chain seq x y z
N MET A 1 -3.50 -20.59 -13.93
CA MET A 1 -3.97 -19.22 -14.16
C MET A 1 -3.86 -18.35 -12.90
N PHE A 2 -4.52 -18.66 -11.78
CA PHE A 2 -4.49 -17.90 -10.52
C PHE A 2 -3.10 -17.66 -9.91
N ARG A 3 -2.19 -18.62 -9.98
CA ARG A 3 -0.84 -18.50 -9.37
C ARG A 3 0.05 -17.46 -10.06
N HIS A 4 -0.12 -17.22 -11.36
CA HIS A 4 0.62 -16.20 -12.12
C HIS A 4 0.07 -14.79 -11.89
N LEU A 5 -1.25 -14.67 -11.72
CA LEU A 5 -1.90 -13.40 -11.36
C LEU A 5 -1.36 -12.85 -10.03
N LEU A 6 -1.15 -13.75 -9.05
CA LEU A 6 -0.63 -13.40 -7.74
C LEU A 6 0.83 -12.89 -7.75
N LEU A 7 1.64 -13.38 -8.69
CA LEU A 7 3.06 -13.00 -8.79
C LEU A 7 3.27 -11.64 -9.47
N GLN A 8 2.40 -11.27 -10.39
CA GLN A 8 2.55 -10.02 -11.16
C GLN A 8 1.84 -8.82 -10.52
N ILE A 9 0.76 -9.04 -9.78
CA ILE A 9 0.17 -7.96 -8.95
C ILE A 9 1.14 -7.58 -7.81
N GLY A 10 2.08 -8.48 -7.48
CA GLY A 10 3.06 -8.32 -6.42
C GLY A 10 4.39 -7.63 -6.77
N GLY A 11 4.58 -7.11 -7.97
CA GLY A 11 5.71 -6.23 -8.35
C GLY A 11 7.12 -6.68 -7.95
N ALA A 12 7.40 -8.00 -7.83
CA ALA A 12 8.71 -8.49 -7.43
C ALA A 12 9.33 -9.36 -8.52
N ASN A 13 10.42 -8.88 -9.08
CA ASN A 13 11.35 -9.67 -9.88
C ASN A 13 12.02 -10.70 -8.95
N ILE A 14 11.51 -11.93 -8.92
CA ILE A 14 12.09 -13.01 -8.11
C ILE A 14 13.19 -13.66 -8.92
N GLY A 15 14.45 -13.37 -8.58
CA GLY A 15 15.60 -14.15 -9.02
C GLY A 15 15.40 -15.63 -8.70
N ASN A 16 15.83 -16.50 -9.59
CA ASN A 16 15.69 -17.96 -9.54
C ASN A 16 16.09 -18.54 -8.16
N PRO A 17 15.29 -19.45 -7.60
CA PRO A 17 15.68 -20.18 -6.39
C PRO A 17 16.76 -21.22 -6.70
N PRO A 18 17.63 -21.55 -5.74
CA PRO A 18 18.60 -22.62 -5.90
C PRO A 18 17.91 -23.99 -5.99
N THR A 19 18.42 -24.81 -6.88
CA THR A 19 18.05 -26.21 -7.04
C THR A 19 18.59 -27.05 -5.87
N SER A 20 17.74 -27.74 -5.11
CA SER A 20 18.03 -29.09 -4.62
C SER A 20 16.83 -29.78 -3.98
N SER A 21 16.56 -30.95 -4.49
CA SER A 21 16.19 -32.26 -3.92
C SER A 21 15.17 -32.35 -2.78
N SER A 22 14.14 -33.15 -3.13
CA SER A 22 13.39 -34.09 -2.28
C SER A 22 12.74 -33.57 -0.99
N LEU A 23 11.44 -33.55 -1.05
CA LEU A 23 10.59 -34.28 -0.09
C LEU A 23 9.14 -34.29 -0.61
N ARG A 24 8.67 -35.50 -0.88
CA ARG A 24 7.25 -35.80 -1.07
C ARG A 24 6.58 -35.57 0.28
N ASP A 25 5.69 -34.62 0.34
CA ASP A 25 4.59 -34.70 1.30
C ASP A 25 3.31 -34.10 0.80
N LYS A 26 2.23 -34.71 1.24
CA LYS A 26 0.88 -34.74 0.70
C LYS A 26 0.18 -33.38 0.76
N LYS A 27 -0.57 -33.14 -0.30
CA LYS A 27 -1.62 -32.15 -0.46
C LYS A 27 -2.46 -32.00 0.81
N HIS A 28 -2.23 -30.92 1.54
CA HIS A 28 -3.26 -30.31 2.36
C HIS A 28 -3.43 -28.90 1.82
N VAL A 29 -4.50 -28.67 1.08
CA VAL A 29 -4.99 -27.32 0.81
C VAL A 29 -5.62 -26.87 2.12
N PRO A 30 -5.07 -25.88 2.81
CA PRO A 30 -5.73 -25.38 4.01
C PRO A 30 -7.04 -24.75 3.60
N SER A 31 -8.13 -25.13 4.24
CA SER A 31 -9.43 -24.49 4.21
C SER A 31 -9.41 -23.11 4.90
N LEU A 32 -8.44 -22.28 4.54
CA LEU A 32 -8.16 -20.95 5.10
C LEU A 32 -9.02 -19.84 4.48
N LEU A 33 -10.00 -20.21 3.66
CA LEU A 33 -10.89 -19.24 3.01
C LEU A 33 -12.10 -18.84 3.84
N LEU A 34 -12.37 -19.57 4.91
CA LEU A 34 -13.56 -19.30 5.74
C LEU A 34 -13.17 -19.43 7.21
N SER A 35 -13.22 -18.31 7.93
CA SER A 35 -13.11 -18.23 9.39
C SER A 35 -11.69 -18.03 9.94
N THR A 36 -11.45 -16.93 10.49
CA THR A 36 -11.57 -16.45 11.86
C THR A 36 -11.42 -14.93 11.82
N ALA A 37 -12.51 -14.22 11.68
CA ALA A 37 -12.56 -12.82 12.07
C ALA A 37 -12.10 -12.77 13.53
N ALA A 38 -10.97 -12.13 13.81
CA ALA A 38 -10.66 -11.70 15.16
C ALA A 38 -11.90 -10.93 15.62
N ARG A 39 -12.57 -11.42 16.66
CA ARG A 39 -13.77 -10.75 17.19
C ARG A 39 -13.34 -9.37 17.67
N ASP A 40 -13.97 -8.36 17.11
CA ASP A 40 -13.88 -7.00 17.59
C ASP A 40 -14.26 -6.98 19.09
N PRO A 41 -13.45 -6.37 19.97
CA PRO A 41 -13.81 -6.14 21.35
C PRO A 41 -15.08 -5.30 21.52
N GLY A 42 -15.49 -4.53 20.49
CA GLY A 42 -16.71 -3.72 20.44
C GLY A 42 -17.97 -4.43 19.97
N GLY A 43 -17.90 -5.72 19.58
CA GLY A 43 -19.08 -6.53 19.22
C GLY A 43 -19.71 -6.21 17.85
N HIS A 44 -19.02 -5.53 16.95
CA HIS A 44 -19.52 -5.29 15.60
C HIS A 44 -19.58 -6.61 14.81
N ASN A 45 -20.79 -7.06 14.51
CA ASN A 45 -21.04 -8.25 13.66
C ASN A 45 -21.05 -7.93 12.17
N GLU A 46 -20.97 -6.65 11.79
CA GLU A 46 -20.99 -6.21 10.40
C GLU A 46 -19.59 -5.89 9.89
N PRO A 47 -19.33 -6.10 8.59
CA PRO A 47 -18.07 -5.73 7.97
C PRO A 47 -17.88 -4.21 8.02
N MET A 48 -16.74 -3.75 8.50
CA MET A 48 -16.37 -2.34 8.52
C MET A 48 -16.32 -1.81 7.08
N ARG A 49 -17.01 -0.69 6.86
CA ARG A 49 -17.02 0.04 5.59
C ARG A 49 -15.89 1.08 5.58
N ALA A 50 -15.52 1.58 4.42
CA ALA A 50 -14.54 2.66 4.35
C ALA A 50 -14.97 3.88 5.18
N ALA A 51 -16.24 4.22 5.14
CA ALA A 51 -16.80 5.35 5.90
C ALA A 51 -16.71 5.21 7.44
N ASP A 52 -16.43 4.02 7.96
CA ASP A 52 -16.29 3.78 9.40
C ASP A 52 -14.88 4.15 9.92
N TYR A 53 -13.94 4.47 9.01
CA TYR A 53 -12.57 4.82 9.35
C TYR A 53 -12.29 6.30 9.09
N ALA A 54 -11.74 7.00 10.08
CA ALA A 54 -11.30 8.39 9.95
C ALA A 54 -10.24 8.57 8.84
N PHE A 55 -9.55 7.50 8.48
CA PHE A 55 -8.58 7.51 7.37
C PHE A 55 -9.22 7.94 6.03
N PHE A 56 -10.48 7.61 5.76
CA PHE A 56 -11.16 7.86 4.48
C PHE A 56 -12.16 9.04 4.56
N ASP A 57 -11.78 10.14 5.21
CA ASP A 57 -12.66 11.30 5.47
C ASP A 57 -12.71 12.35 4.34
N VAL A 58 -12.23 12.01 3.15
CA VAL A 58 -12.20 12.90 1.98
C VAL A 58 -12.98 12.30 0.82
N PRO A 59 -13.57 13.14 -0.05
CA PRO A 59 -14.29 12.67 -1.23
C PRO A 59 -13.39 11.99 -2.26
N PHE A 60 -12.10 12.38 -2.30
CA PHE A 60 -11.09 11.78 -3.18
C PHE A 60 -9.72 11.79 -2.49
N ALA A 61 -9.08 10.61 -2.41
CA ALA A 61 -7.78 10.46 -1.78
C ALA A 61 -6.64 10.58 -2.81
N ALA A 62 -5.92 11.69 -2.77
CA ALA A 62 -4.72 11.91 -3.58
C ALA A 62 -3.48 11.44 -2.79
N PHE A 63 -2.84 10.36 -3.23
CA PHE A 63 -1.67 9.79 -2.56
C PHE A 63 -0.37 10.22 -3.24
N ALA A 64 0.53 10.85 -2.49
CA ALA A 64 1.90 11.07 -2.90
C ALA A 64 2.69 9.76 -2.77
N HIS A 65 2.80 9.00 -3.88
CA HIS A 65 3.50 7.71 -3.93
C HIS A 65 4.99 7.93 -3.68
N ARG A 66 5.51 7.37 -2.59
CA ARG A 66 6.88 7.59 -2.10
C ARG A 66 7.27 9.08 -1.99
N GLY A 67 6.28 9.94 -1.70
CA GLY A 67 6.45 11.38 -1.63
C GLY A 67 6.32 12.12 -2.96
N GLY A 68 5.98 11.44 -4.08
CA GLY A 68 5.92 12.03 -5.41
C GLY A 68 7.28 11.97 -6.13
N ALA A 69 7.74 10.76 -6.41
CA ALA A 69 9.13 10.48 -6.80
C ALA A 69 9.59 11.12 -8.13
N THR A 70 8.65 11.47 -9.04
CA THR A 70 8.96 12.11 -10.32
C THR A 70 8.58 13.61 -10.38
N TYR A 71 8.07 14.17 -9.30
CA TYR A 71 7.93 15.61 -9.13
C TYR A 71 9.32 16.26 -9.13
N GLU A 72 9.51 17.35 -9.89
CA GLU A 72 10.86 17.90 -10.14
C GLU A 72 11.68 18.21 -8.86
N PRO A 73 11.12 18.83 -7.80
CA PRO A 73 11.83 19.01 -6.55
C PRO A 73 12.20 17.70 -5.83
N ASN A 74 11.48 16.61 -6.12
CA ASN A 74 11.67 15.29 -5.49
C ASN A 74 12.50 14.32 -6.33
N ARG A 75 12.98 14.78 -7.48
CA ARG A 75 13.76 13.94 -8.39
C ARG A 75 14.93 13.28 -7.65
N HIS A 76 15.02 11.94 -7.77
CA HIS A 76 16.03 11.14 -7.06
C HIS A 76 15.91 11.12 -5.52
N ARG A 77 14.73 11.40 -4.97
CA ARG A 77 14.49 11.50 -3.52
C ARG A 77 13.32 10.66 -3.03
N GLU A 78 12.93 9.60 -3.77
CA GLU A 78 11.82 8.73 -3.37
C GLU A 78 11.94 8.26 -1.91
N ASN A 79 10.83 8.26 -1.17
CA ASN A 79 10.77 7.85 0.25
C ASN A 79 11.66 8.68 1.22
N SER A 80 12.19 9.83 0.81
CA SER A 80 12.95 10.71 1.72
C SER A 80 12.02 11.64 2.50
N LEU A 81 12.52 12.13 3.64
CA LEU A 81 11.82 13.16 4.41
C LEU A 81 11.60 14.44 3.58
N HIS A 82 12.56 14.78 2.71
CA HIS A 82 12.44 15.90 1.78
C HIS A 82 11.23 15.72 0.84
N ALA A 83 11.12 14.55 0.19
CA ALA A 83 10.02 14.30 -0.76
C ALA A 83 8.64 14.40 -0.10
N PHE A 84 8.51 13.92 1.13
CA PHE A 84 7.25 14.05 1.87
C PHE A 84 6.97 15.50 2.29
N LYS A 85 7.99 16.29 2.65
CA LYS A 85 7.85 17.73 2.94
C LYS A 85 7.33 18.50 1.73
N GLU A 86 7.90 18.26 0.55
CA GLU A 86 7.45 18.87 -0.69
C GLU A 86 6.00 18.49 -1.04
N ALA A 87 5.62 17.22 -0.86
CA ALA A 87 4.25 16.79 -1.08
C ALA A 87 3.28 17.47 -0.11
N VAL A 88 3.62 17.56 1.18
CA VAL A 88 2.80 18.27 2.18
C VAL A 88 2.75 19.77 1.89
N ALA A 89 3.84 20.39 1.46
CA ALA A 89 3.85 21.80 1.05
C ALA A 89 2.95 22.08 -0.16
N LEU A 90 2.75 21.10 -1.07
CA LEU A 90 1.75 21.16 -2.13
C LEU A 90 0.30 21.01 -1.63
N GLY A 91 0.08 20.62 -0.37
CA GLY A 91 -1.23 20.39 0.23
C GLY A 91 -1.67 18.91 0.27
N TYR A 92 -0.78 17.96 -0.02
CA TYR A 92 -1.10 16.54 0.12
C TYR A 92 -1.30 16.17 1.58
N ARG A 93 -2.38 15.45 1.86
CA ARG A 93 -2.68 14.87 3.17
C ARG A 93 -2.40 13.37 3.22
N TYR A 94 -2.41 12.70 2.08
CA TYR A 94 -2.16 11.28 1.98
C TYR A 94 -0.77 11.03 1.39
N LEU A 95 0.05 10.37 2.18
CA LEU A 95 1.40 9.98 1.83
C LEU A 95 1.47 8.46 1.74
N GLU A 96 2.19 7.95 0.76
CA GLU A 96 2.40 6.51 0.64
C GLU A 96 3.87 6.18 0.79
N THR A 97 4.16 5.08 1.48
CA THR A 97 5.50 4.57 1.67
C THR A 97 5.52 3.06 1.85
N ASP A 98 6.68 2.49 1.56
CA ASP A 98 6.98 1.07 1.76
C ASP A 98 7.87 0.91 2.98
N VAL A 99 7.79 -0.23 3.70
CA VAL A 99 8.65 -0.42 4.86
C VAL A 99 9.40 -1.75 4.85
N HIS A 100 10.67 -1.65 5.21
CA HIS A 100 11.57 -2.76 5.50
C HIS A 100 12.14 -2.66 6.92
N ALA A 101 12.47 -3.81 7.51
CA ALA A 101 13.14 -3.89 8.80
C ALA A 101 14.62 -4.21 8.64
N THR A 102 15.49 -3.49 9.37
CA THR A 102 16.90 -3.85 9.52
C THR A 102 17.07 -5.12 10.38
N ARG A 103 18.27 -5.68 10.39
CA ARG A 103 18.61 -6.86 11.20
C ARG A 103 18.39 -6.65 12.70
N ASP A 104 18.65 -5.47 13.18
CA ASP A 104 18.50 -5.05 14.58
C ASP A 104 17.14 -4.42 14.92
N GLY A 105 16.16 -4.54 13.98
CA GLY A 105 14.75 -4.24 14.25
C GLY A 105 14.36 -2.77 14.12
N VAL A 106 15.01 -1.98 13.27
CA VAL A 106 14.58 -0.63 12.94
C VAL A 106 13.75 -0.64 11.65
N LEU A 107 12.59 0.02 11.68
CA LEU A 107 11.66 0.09 10.55
C LEU A 107 11.96 1.32 9.68
N LEU A 108 12.33 1.09 8.44
CA LEU A 108 12.74 2.11 7.47
C LEU A 108 11.68 2.32 6.41
N ALA A 109 11.48 3.56 5.97
CA ALA A 109 10.71 3.90 4.78
C ALA A 109 11.59 3.69 3.55
N PHE A 110 11.40 2.56 2.85
CA PHE A 110 12.22 2.19 1.71
C PHE A 110 11.53 1.09 0.89
N HIS A 111 11.60 1.19 -0.45
CA HIS A 111 10.87 0.27 -1.33
C HIS A 111 11.58 -1.05 -1.56
N ASP A 112 12.87 -1.02 -1.89
CA ASP A 112 13.60 -2.19 -2.34
C ASP A 112 14.13 -3.01 -1.15
N ARG A 113 14.38 -4.28 -1.37
CA ARG A 113 15.00 -5.16 -0.36
C ARG A 113 16.49 -4.87 -0.15
N VAL A 114 17.11 -4.24 -1.14
CA VAL A 114 18.53 -3.90 -1.20
C VAL A 114 18.70 -2.41 -1.47
N LEU A 115 19.82 -1.83 -1.03
CA LEU A 115 20.11 -0.40 -1.15
C LEU A 115 20.50 0.02 -2.56
N ASP A 116 20.89 -0.90 -3.42
CA ASP A 116 21.71 -0.76 -4.63
C ASP A 116 21.11 0.18 -5.70
N ARG A 117 19.76 0.21 -5.86
CA ARG A 117 19.12 0.97 -6.95
C ARG A 117 19.13 2.48 -6.73
N VAL A 118 18.86 2.90 -5.51
CA VAL A 118 18.57 4.32 -5.21
C VAL A 118 19.49 4.91 -4.15
N THR A 119 20.53 4.19 -3.69
CA THR A 119 21.49 4.74 -2.75
C THR A 119 22.93 4.61 -3.23
N ASP A 120 23.82 5.29 -2.53
CA ASP A 120 25.28 5.21 -2.71
C ASP A 120 25.92 3.99 -2.02
N GLN A 121 25.10 3.12 -1.40
CA GLN A 121 25.51 1.90 -0.72
C GLN A 121 24.90 0.68 -1.36
N THR A 122 25.40 -0.52 -1.02
CA THR A 122 24.90 -1.81 -1.51
C THR A 122 24.62 -2.74 -0.34
N GLY A 123 23.71 -3.69 -0.54
CA GLY A 123 23.43 -4.77 0.41
C GLY A 123 21.96 -4.87 0.80
N ALA A 124 21.62 -6.00 1.42
CA ALA A 124 20.26 -6.29 1.84
C ALA A 124 19.94 -5.64 3.20
N ILE A 125 18.91 -4.81 3.27
CA ILE A 125 18.48 -4.11 4.50
C ILE A 125 18.30 -5.08 5.67
N ALA A 126 17.68 -6.24 5.42
CA ALA A 126 17.44 -7.24 6.46
C ALA A 126 18.70 -7.91 7.04
N GLU A 127 19.85 -7.74 6.38
CA GLU A 127 21.15 -8.27 6.82
C GLU A 127 22.04 -7.21 7.49
N MET A 128 21.64 -5.93 7.41
CA MET A 128 22.38 -4.80 7.94
C MET A 128 21.77 -4.29 9.25
N THR A 129 22.59 -3.75 10.13
CA THR A 129 22.13 -2.96 11.27
C THR A 129 21.69 -1.57 10.83
N TYR A 130 20.87 -0.90 11.65
CA TYR A 130 20.49 0.49 11.37
C TYR A 130 21.72 1.41 11.25
N ALA A 131 22.72 1.23 12.09
CA ALA A 131 23.96 2.00 12.02
C ALA A 131 24.65 1.90 10.65
N GLN A 132 24.64 0.71 10.03
CA GLN A 132 25.17 0.50 8.68
C GLN A 132 24.31 1.16 7.62
N VAL A 133 22.97 1.02 7.71
CA VAL A 133 22.05 1.63 6.73
C VAL A 133 22.02 3.17 6.86
N ALA A 134 22.23 3.72 8.06
CA ALA A 134 22.25 5.16 8.30
C ALA A 134 23.40 5.89 7.57
N GLU A 135 24.44 5.18 7.13
CA GLU A 135 25.50 5.73 6.28
C GLU A 135 25.05 5.94 4.82
N ALA A 136 24.00 5.22 4.37
CA ALA A 136 23.51 5.31 3.00
C ALA A 136 22.79 6.65 2.75
N ARG A 137 22.90 7.12 1.52
CA ARG A 137 22.20 8.31 1.04
C ARG A 137 21.44 7.99 -0.23
N ILE A 138 20.16 8.34 -0.26
CA ILE A 138 19.30 8.23 -1.44
C ILE A 138 19.92 9.14 -2.52
N HIS A 139 20.43 8.53 -3.58
CA HIS A 139 21.18 9.18 -4.66
C HIS A 139 22.27 10.18 -4.16
N GLY A 140 22.88 9.89 -3.01
CA GLY A 140 23.90 10.77 -2.42
C GLY A 140 23.33 12.03 -1.75
N LEU A 141 22.01 12.17 -1.62
CA LEU A 141 21.34 13.38 -1.13
C LEU A 141 20.79 13.23 0.29
N ASP A 142 19.81 12.35 0.47
CA ASP A 142 19.02 12.26 1.70
C ASP A 142 19.29 10.97 2.46
N PRO A 143 19.21 10.99 3.79
CA PRO A 143 19.21 9.76 4.58
C PRO A 143 17.90 8.98 4.35
N ILE A 144 17.96 7.66 4.57
CA ILE A 144 16.76 6.82 4.59
C ILE A 144 16.03 7.06 5.92
N PRO A 145 14.79 7.59 5.91
CA PRO A 145 14.08 7.88 7.15
C PRO A 145 13.52 6.62 7.80
N ARG A 146 13.42 6.65 9.12
CA ARG A 146 12.62 5.69 9.87
C ARG A 146 11.13 6.03 9.72
N LEU A 147 10.25 5.02 9.74
CA LEU A 147 8.82 5.29 9.73
C LEU A 147 8.39 6.16 10.93
N SER A 148 9.00 5.94 12.08
CA SER A 148 8.76 6.75 13.29
C SER A 148 9.06 8.24 13.08
N GLU A 149 10.10 8.58 12.32
CA GLU A 149 10.42 9.97 11.98
C GLU A 149 9.35 10.59 11.08
N LEU A 150 8.84 9.83 10.09
CA LEU A 150 7.75 10.31 9.23
C LEU A 150 6.47 10.54 10.02
N LEU A 151 6.09 9.60 10.90
CA LEU A 151 4.90 9.75 11.72
C LEU A 151 4.99 10.92 12.72
N ALA A 152 6.19 11.22 13.24
CA ALA A 152 6.43 12.35 14.13
C ALA A 152 6.45 13.69 13.40
N GLU A 153 7.08 13.75 12.22
CA GLU A 153 7.20 14.99 11.43
C GLU A 153 5.89 15.44 10.82
N PHE A 154 5.00 14.49 10.46
CA PHE A 154 3.73 14.76 9.78
C PHE A 154 2.53 14.26 10.61
N PRO A 155 2.22 14.88 11.76
CA PRO A 155 1.16 14.40 12.66
C PRO A 155 -0.24 14.47 12.04
N ASP A 156 -0.47 15.39 11.10
CA ASP A 156 -1.76 15.58 10.42
C ASP A 156 -1.88 14.79 9.12
N ALA A 157 -0.78 14.21 8.63
CA ALA A 157 -0.80 13.41 7.41
C ALA A 157 -1.32 11.98 7.67
N ARG A 158 -1.95 11.42 6.65
CA ARG A 158 -2.38 10.03 6.58
C ARG A 158 -1.40 9.22 5.75
N PHE A 159 -1.00 8.08 6.28
CA PHE A 159 -0.02 7.22 5.63
C PHE A 159 -0.62 5.92 5.14
N ASN A 160 -0.49 5.62 3.85
CA ASN A 160 -0.63 4.26 3.34
C ASN A 160 0.72 3.56 3.41
N VAL A 161 0.82 2.48 4.20
CA VAL A 161 2.11 1.83 4.48
C VAL A 161 2.10 0.38 3.98
N ASP A 162 2.94 0.07 2.97
CA ASP A 162 3.10 -1.29 2.46
C ASP A 162 4.21 -2.06 3.21
N ALA A 163 3.84 -3.10 3.95
CA ALA A 163 4.80 -3.97 4.62
C ALA A 163 5.45 -4.95 3.64
N LYS A 164 6.74 -4.79 3.34
CA LYS A 164 7.48 -5.59 2.35
C LYS A 164 8.00 -6.92 2.90
N SER A 165 8.16 -7.07 4.22
CA SER A 165 8.67 -8.30 4.85
C SER A 165 7.85 -8.72 6.07
N LEU A 166 7.96 -9.99 6.50
CA LEU A 166 7.30 -10.46 7.72
C LEU A 166 7.92 -9.85 8.98
N THR A 167 9.20 -9.53 8.96
CA THR A 167 9.90 -8.84 10.06
C THR A 167 9.37 -7.43 10.24
N ALA A 168 9.03 -6.73 9.15
CA ALA A 168 8.43 -5.40 9.21
C ALA A 168 7.01 -5.39 9.83
N VAL A 169 6.26 -6.49 9.73
CA VAL A 169 4.86 -6.55 10.21
C VAL A 169 4.72 -6.24 11.70
N ALA A 170 5.54 -6.88 12.53
CA ALA A 170 5.46 -6.68 13.98
C ALA A 170 5.88 -5.26 14.38
N LEU A 171 6.95 -4.77 13.76
CA LEU A 171 7.46 -3.42 13.98
C LEU A 171 6.47 -2.35 13.50
N LEU A 172 5.84 -2.55 12.34
CA LEU A 172 4.81 -1.64 11.83
C LEU A 172 3.64 -1.54 12.81
N ALA A 173 3.15 -2.68 13.30
CA ALA A 173 2.06 -2.68 14.26
C ALA A 173 2.43 -1.95 15.55
N SER A 174 3.62 -2.21 16.13
CA SER A 174 4.06 -1.52 17.34
C SER A 174 4.32 -0.03 17.13
N THR A 175 4.88 0.36 15.96
CA THR A 175 5.08 1.78 15.65
C THR A 175 3.76 2.53 15.50
N ILE A 176 2.73 1.93 14.85
CA ILE A 176 1.40 2.53 14.76
C ILE A 176 0.78 2.76 16.14
N GLU A 177 0.93 1.80 17.05
CA GLU A 177 0.42 1.93 18.42
C GLU A 177 1.21 2.95 19.24
N GLU A 178 2.53 2.94 19.16
CA GLU A 178 3.42 3.88 19.88
C GLU A 178 3.17 5.34 19.49
N TYR A 179 2.88 5.60 18.21
CA TYR A 179 2.62 6.95 17.69
C TYR A 179 1.13 7.31 17.63
N GLU A 180 0.27 6.51 18.28
CA GLU A 180 -1.19 6.70 18.30
C GLU A 180 -1.79 6.93 16.90
N ALA A 181 -1.24 6.24 15.89
CA ALA A 181 -1.50 6.51 14.48
C ALA A 181 -2.61 5.65 13.87
N CYS A 182 -3.45 4.99 14.68
CA CYS A 182 -4.50 4.07 14.19
C CYS A 182 -5.47 4.74 13.21
N ASP A 183 -5.85 5.98 13.48
CA ASP A 183 -6.82 6.74 12.68
C ASP A 183 -6.24 7.36 11.41
N ARG A 184 -4.92 7.39 11.29
CA ARG A 184 -4.22 8.03 10.18
C ARG A 184 -3.27 7.11 9.40
N VAL A 185 -3.32 5.80 9.65
CA VAL A 185 -2.55 4.80 8.88
C VAL A 185 -3.51 3.80 8.25
N CYS A 186 -3.31 3.52 6.96
CA CYS A 186 -3.86 2.35 6.27
C CYS A 186 -2.71 1.40 5.94
N VAL A 187 -2.86 0.12 6.29
CA VAL A 187 -1.81 -0.87 6.02
C VAL A 187 -2.11 -1.66 4.75
N SER A 188 -1.08 -1.89 3.95
CA SER A 188 -1.14 -2.72 2.76
C SER A 188 -0.04 -3.78 2.76
N SER A 189 -0.22 -4.81 1.97
CA SER A 189 0.81 -5.75 1.58
C SER A 189 0.34 -6.65 0.45
N PHE A 190 1.23 -6.88 -0.53
CA PHE A 190 0.98 -7.89 -1.56
C PHE A 190 1.02 -9.32 -1.01
N GLY A 191 1.71 -9.54 0.12
CA GLY A 191 1.80 -10.85 0.76
C GLY A 191 0.60 -11.16 1.64
N ILE A 192 -0.22 -12.15 1.26
CA ILE A 192 -1.40 -12.57 2.03
C ILE A 192 -1.07 -12.85 3.50
N ARG A 193 0.05 -13.53 3.76
CA ARG A 193 0.47 -13.86 5.13
C ARG A 193 0.81 -12.59 5.93
N ARG A 194 1.50 -11.63 5.31
CA ARG A 194 1.83 -10.35 5.96
C ARG A 194 0.56 -9.57 6.31
N LEU A 195 -0.37 -9.48 5.36
CA LEU A 195 -1.63 -8.79 5.56
C LEU A 195 -2.50 -9.46 6.64
N TYR A 196 -2.54 -10.80 6.68
CA TYR A 196 -3.21 -11.53 7.75
C TYR A 196 -2.62 -11.22 9.13
N GLU A 197 -1.27 -11.23 9.25
CA GLU A 197 -0.59 -10.93 10.51
C GLU A 197 -0.78 -9.46 10.94
N LEU A 198 -0.81 -8.50 10.01
CA LEU A 198 -1.14 -7.10 10.30
C LEU A 198 -2.54 -6.98 10.88
N ARG A 199 -3.54 -7.58 10.21
CA ARG A 199 -4.94 -7.57 10.70
C ARG A 199 -5.10 -8.24 12.06
N ARG A 200 -4.38 -9.35 12.29
CA ARG A 200 -4.40 -10.05 13.58
C ARG A 200 -3.87 -9.18 14.72
N ARG A 201 -2.87 -8.33 14.47
CA ARG A 201 -2.25 -7.45 15.46
C ARG A 201 -3.04 -6.17 15.68
N LEU A 202 -3.42 -5.51 14.60
CA LEU A 202 -4.06 -4.18 14.61
C LEU A 202 -5.59 -4.25 14.75
N GLY A 203 -6.18 -5.42 14.46
CA GLY A 203 -7.63 -5.59 14.49
C GLY A 203 -8.35 -4.70 13.49
N TRP A 204 -9.53 -4.24 13.87
CA TRP A 204 -10.37 -3.34 13.10
C TRP A 204 -10.04 -1.86 13.30
N ARG A 205 -9.16 -1.53 14.23
CA ARG A 205 -8.76 -0.14 14.51
C ARG A 205 -8.01 0.52 13.36
N VAL A 206 -7.34 -0.27 12.53
CA VAL A 206 -6.52 0.22 11.41
C VAL A 206 -7.06 -0.36 10.11
N PRO A 207 -7.46 0.49 9.14
CA PRO A 207 -7.89 0.00 7.83
C PRO A 207 -6.77 -0.72 7.10
N SER A 208 -7.14 -1.70 6.30
CA SER A 208 -6.19 -2.44 5.47
C SER A 208 -6.67 -2.60 4.04
N ALA A 209 -5.76 -2.55 3.09
CA ALA A 209 -6.06 -2.84 1.70
C ALA A 209 -6.43 -4.31 1.48
N ALA A 210 -7.18 -4.59 0.43
CA ALA A 210 -7.46 -5.94 0.01
C ALA A 210 -6.18 -6.65 -0.47
N SER A 211 -6.07 -7.95 -0.18
CA SER A 211 -5.03 -8.78 -0.79
C SER A 211 -5.27 -8.93 -2.30
N ALA A 212 -4.23 -9.34 -3.04
CA ALA A 212 -4.36 -9.65 -4.47
C ALA A 212 -5.48 -10.66 -4.77
N LEU A 213 -5.68 -11.66 -3.88
CA LEU A 213 -6.83 -12.58 -3.98
C LEU A 213 -8.15 -11.87 -3.72
N GLY A 214 -8.20 -10.93 -2.79
CA GLY A 214 -9.38 -10.11 -2.52
C GLY A 214 -9.75 -9.24 -3.72
N VAL A 215 -8.78 -8.59 -4.35
CA VAL A 215 -8.98 -7.84 -5.60
C VAL A 215 -9.48 -8.76 -6.71
N ALA A 216 -8.84 -9.93 -6.91
CA ALA A 216 -9.26 -10.89 -7.91
C ALA A 216 -10.68 -11.42 -7.67
N ALA A 217 -11.05 -11.69 -6.42
CA ALA A 217 -12.41 -12.11 -6.07
C ALA A 217 -13.42 -11.01 -6.41
N ASN A 218 -13.18 -9.76 -6.07
CA ASN A 218 -14.04 -8.64 -6.45
C ASN A 218 -14.14 -8.46 -7.98
N ARG A 219 -13.04 -8.72 -8.71
CA ARG A 219 -13.01 -8.59 -10.17
C ARG A 219 -13.80 -9.67 -10.89
N PHE A 220 -13.70 -10.92 -10.44
CA PHE A 220 -14.29 -12.07 -11.13
C PHE A 220 -15.59 -12.57 -10.53
N LEU A 221 -15.89 -12.20 -9.28
CA LEU A 221 -17.10 -12.57 -8.55
C LEU A 221 -17.77 -11.32 -7.94
N PRO A 222 -18.01 -10.25 -8.73
CA PRO A 222 -18.50 -8.97 -8.20
C PRO A 222 -19.85 -9.09 -7.50
N TRP A 223 -20.67 -10.05 -7.90
CA TRP A 223 -21.97 -10.36 -7.28
C TRP A 223 -21.85 -11.02 -5.89
N MET A 224 -20.66 -11.55 -5.55
CA MET A 224 -20.36 -12.10 -4.23
C MET A 224 -19.60 -11.13 -3.30
N THR A 225 -19.27 -9.94 -3.74
CA THR A 225 -18.44 -8.99 -2.97
C THR A 225 -19.01 -8.72 -1.58
N TRP A 226 -20.32 -8.58 -1.47
CA TRP A 226 -21.01 -8.40 -0.20
C TRP A 226 -21.03 -9.68 0.66
N ALA A 227 -21.14 -10.86 0.03
CA ALA A 227 -21.20 -12.15 0.74
C ALA A 227 -19.81 -12.65 1.17
N LEU A 228 -18.75 -12.27 0.44
CA LEU A 228 -17.39 -12.66 0.75
C LEU A 228 -16.83 -11.93 1.98
N ASN A 229 -17.53 -10.92 2.47
CA ASN A 229 -17.23 -10.17 3.69
C ASN A 229 -15.72 -10.01 3.93
N THR A 230 -14.99 -9.57 2.90
CA THR A 230 -13.54 -9.40 3.03
C THR A 230 -13.26 -8.23 3.98
N PRO A 231 -12.40 -8.40 4.99
CA PRO A 231 -12.17 -7.40 6.03
C PRO A 231 -11.36 -6.18 5.53
N ALA A 232 -11.43 -5.87 4.24
CA ALA A 232 -10.69 -4.79 3.62
C ALA A 232 -11.67 -3.69 3.17
N PRO A 233 -11.62 -2.50 3.77
CA PRO A 233 -12.46 -1.37 3.37
C PRO A 233 -12.03 -0.74 2.03
N VAL A 234 -10.85 -1.10 1.49
CA VAL A 234 -10.32 -0.50 0.26
C VAL A 234 -9.69 -1.55 -0.67
N LEU A 235 -9.95 -1.40 -1.96
CA LEU A 235 -9.29 -2.12 -3.04
C LEU A 235 -8.22 -1.22 -3.65
N GLN A 236 -6.95 -1.53 -3.41
CA GLN A 236 -5.81 -0.86 -4.03
C GLN A 236 -5.26 -1.76 -5.13
N MET A 237 -5.21 -1.28 -6.38
CA MET A 237 -4.87 -2.11 -7.53
C MET A 237 -4.37 -1.30 -8.73
N PRO A 238 -3.63 -1.93 -9.67
CA PRO A 238 -3.34 -1.32 -10.96
C PRO A 238 -4.56 -1.35 -11.89
N ILE A 239 -4.57 -0.51 -12.90
CA ILE A 239 -5.60 -0.51 -13.96
C ILE A 239 -5.64 -1.86 -14.68
N SER A 240 -4.47 -2.40 -14.97
CA SER A 240 -4.30 -3.68 -15.68
C SER A 240 -3.07 -4.43 -15.20
N VAL A 241 -3.04 -5.73 -15.44
CA VAL A 241 -1.88 -6.59 -15.16
C VAL A 241 -1.54 -7.39 -16.41
N SER A 242 -0.24 -7.63 -16.63
CA SER A 242 0.22 -8.51 -17.70
C SER A 242 0.24 -9.95 -17.21
N ILE A 243 -0.46 -10.84 -17.88
CA ILE A 243 -0.45 -12.28 -17.60
C ILE A 243 0.06 -13.00 -18.84
N ARG A 244 1.29 -13.49 -18.77
CA ARG A 244 2.03 -13.96 -19.96
C ARG A 244 2.03 -12.85 -21.01
N ASP A 245 1.60 -13.10 -22.23
CA ASP A 245 1.62 -12.12 -23.33
C ASP A 245 0.27 -11.36 -23.47
N ARG A 246 -0.59 -11.40 -22.44
CA ARG A 246 -1.91 -10.76 -22.48
C ARG A 246 -2.07 -9.73 -21.36
N GLN A 247 -2.56 -8.56 -21.71
CA GLN A 247 -3.02 -7.56 -20.76
C GLN A 247 -4.42 -7.93 -20.25
N LEU A 248 -4.56 -8.04 -18.95
CA LEU A 248 -5.86 -8.21 -18.29
C LEU A 248 -6.24 -6.91 -17.59
N THR A 249 -7.33 -6.29 -18.01
CA THR A 249 -7.90 -5.14 -17.32
C THR A 249 -8.48 -5.56 -15.97
N VAL A 250 -7.95 -5.00 -14.90
CA VAL A 250 -8.40 -5.25 -13.51
C VAL A 250 -9.54 -4.30 -13.17
N LEU A 251 -9.36 -3.00 -13.42
CA LEU A 251 -10.38 -1.99 -13.19
C LEU A 251 -11.50 -2.11 -14.23
N THR A 252 -12.74 -2.27 -13.76
CA THR A 252 -13.95 -2.29 -14.60
C THR A 252 -15.07 -1.54 -13.90
N PRO A 253 -16.05 -0.96 -14.63
CA PRO A 253 -17.20 -0.30 -14.02
C PRO A 253 -17.94 -1.21 -13.02
N THR A 254 -18.16 -2.46 -13.38
CA THR A 254 -18.82 -3.46 -12.51
C THR A 254 -18.05 -3.69 -11.21
N LEU A 255 -16.70 -3.65 -11.23
CA LEU A 255 -15.88 -3.76 -10.01
C LEU A 255 -16.10 -2.54 -9.12
N VAL A 256 -16.04 -1.33 -9.67
CA VAL A 256 -16.25 -0.09 -8.93
C VAL A 256 -17.62 -0.08 -8.27
N GLU A 257 -18.69 -0.31 -9.06
CA GLU A 257 -20.06 -0.36 -8.56
C GLU A 257 -20.27 -1.42 -7.46
N SER A 258 -19.67 -2.60 -7.61
CA SER A 258 -19.82 -3.67 -6.62
C SER A 258 -19.03 -3.39 -5.35
N ALA A 259 -17.86 -2.74 -5.45
CA ALA A 259 -17.08 -2.29 -4.32
C ALA A 259 -17.84 -1.22 -3.52
N HIS A 260 -18.37 -0.21 -4.19
CA HIS A 260 -19.17 0.85 -3.57
C HIS A 260 -20.43 0.30 -2.88
N ARG A 261 -21.16 -0.61 -3.52
CA ARG A 261 -22.30 -1.29 -2.89
C ARG A 261 -21.93 -2.06 -1.62
N ALA A 262 -20.71 -2.55 -1.55
CA ALA A 262 -20.16 -3.20 -0.36
C ALA A 262 -19.51 -2.23 0.64
N GLY A 263 -19.64 -0.91 0.44
CA GLY A 263 -19.04 0.11 1.29
C GLY A 263 -17.51 0.20 1.21
N LYS A 264 -16.92 -0.26 0.11
CA LYS A 264 -15.47 -0.25 -0.10
C LYS A 264 -15.07 0.85 -1.06
N GLN A 265 -13.88 1.44 -0.84
CA GLN A 265 -13.25 2.34 -1.80
C GLN A 265 -12.40 1.57 -2.84
N VAL A 266 -12.24 2.20 -4.01
CA VAL A 266 -11.38 1.75 -5.10
C VAL A 266 -10.29 2.79 -5.33
N GLN A 267 -9.03 2.42 -5.15
CA GLN A 267 -7.87 3.29 -5.29
C GLN A 267 -6.87 2.68 -6.28
N ILE A 268 -6.32 3.49 -7.18
CA ILE A 268 -5.51 3.03 -8.30
C ILE A 268 -4.06 3.50 -8.17
N PHE A 269 -3.10 2.60 -8.39
CA PHE A 269 -1.67 2.86 -8.39
C PHE A 269 -1.00 2.31 -9.67
N THR A 270 0.09 2.88 -10.16
CA THR A 270 0.55 4.24 -10.03
C THR A 270 0.19 4.95 -11.33
N VAL A 271 -0.30 6.17 -11.25
CA VAL A 271 -0.81 6.91 -12.41
C VAL A 271 -0.19 8.30 -12.44
N ASP A 272 0.50 8.64 -13.55
CA ASP A 272 1.30 9.84 -13.64
C ASP A 272 0.89 10.78 -14.81
N ASP A 273 0.01 10.34 -15.68
CA ASP A 273 -0.51 11.15 -16.77
C ASP A 273 -1.91 11.69 -16.51
N SER A 274 -2.14 12.95 -16.85
CA SER A 274 -3.38 13.67 -16.58
C SER A 274 -4.60 13.06 -17.27
N GLU A 275 -4.45 12.58 -18.51
CA GLU A 275 -5.58 11.98 -19.25
C GLU A 275 -6.10 10.72 -18.57
N THR A 276 -5.19 9.87 -18.09
CA THR A 276 -5.57 8.68 -17.33
C THR A 276 -6.17 9.06 -15.97
N MET A 277 -5.64 10.07 -15.27
CA MET A 277 -6.20 10.56 -14.01
C MET A 277 -7.66 11.02 -14.20
N GLU A 278 -7.93 11.81 -15.22
CA GLU A 278 -9.28 12.28 -15.54
C GLU A 278 -10.24 11.12 -15.84
N ARG A 279 -9.84 10.18 -16.68
CA ARG A 279 -10.64 8.98 -16.98
C ARG A 279 -10.95 8.14 -15.74
N LEU A 280 -10.02 8.05 -14.81
CA LEU A 280 -10.22 7.32 -13.55
C LEU A 280 -11.21 8.01 -12.63
N ILE A 281 -11.13 9.35 -12.52
CA ILE A 281 -12.09 10.15 -11.78
C ILE A 281 -13.49 9.96 -12.37
N ASP A 282 -13.63 10.02 -13.70
CA ASP A 282 -14.91 9.79 -14.40
C ASP A 282 -15.43 8.34 -14.23
N ALA A 283 -14.53 7.39 -14.07
CA ALA A 283 -14.87 5.99 -13.77
C ALA A 283 -15.30 5.78 -12.30
N GLY A 284 -15.25 6.81 -11.45
CA GLY A 284 -15.70 6.77 -10.08
C GLY A 284 -14.72 6.10 -9.11
N VAL A 285 -13.41 6.14 -9.37
CA VAL A 285 -12.44 5.71 -8.37
C VAL A 285 -12.36 6.71 -7.22
N ASP A 286 -12.00 6.24 -6.03
CA ASP A 286 -11.99 7.04 -4.80
C ASP A 286 -10.61 7.62 -4.47
N GLY A 287 -9.58 7.23 -5.22
CA GLY A 287 -8.23 7.77 -5.02
C GLY A 287 -7.20 7.27 -6.04
N ILE A 288 -6.13 8.03 -6.14
CA ILE A 288 -5.01 7.78 -7.06
C ILE A 288 -3.69 7.94 -6.30
N PHE A 289 -2.78 6.97 -6.51
CA PHE A 289 -1.37 7.06 -6.13
C PHE A 289 -0.57 7.56 -7.33
N THR A 290 0.24 8.59 -7.14
CA THR A 290 1.01 9.20 -8.22
C THR A 290 2.42 9.57 -7.80
N ASP A 291 3.36 9.45 -8.73
CA ASP A 291 4.70 10.05 -8.63
C ASP A 291 4.72 11.51 -9.12
N ARG A 292 3.65 11.95 -9.83
CA ARG A 292 3.45 13.31 -10.36
C ARG A 292 2.42 14.07 -9.51
N VAL A 293 2.85 14.42 -8.30
CA VAL A 293 2.00 15.14 -7.32
C VAL A 293 1.54 16.52 -7.83
N ASP A 294 2.33 17.18 -8.66
CA ASP A 294 1.97 18.39 -9.37
C ASP A 294 0.77 18.17 -10.30
N THR A 295 0.88 17.17 -11.19
CA THR A 295 -0.15 16.85 -12.18
C THR A 295 -1.47 16.45 -11.55
N LEU A 296 -1.46 15.57 -10.54
CA LEU A 296 -2.69 15.14 -9.88
C LEU A 296 -3.36 16.28 -9.12
N LYS A 297 -2.58 17.16 -8.45
CA LYS A 297 -3.11 18.37 -7.82
C LYS A 297 -3.84 19.25 -8.82
N ASP A 298 -3.21 19.52 -9.99
CA ASP A 298 -3.80 20.36 -11.04
C ASP A 298 -5.12 19.77 -11.57
N VAL A 299 -5.14 18.46 -11.86
CA VAL A 299 -6.35 17.76 -12.32
C VAL A 299 -7.46 17.85 -11.29
N LEU A 300 -7.17 17.59 -10.00
CA LEU A 300 -8.17 17.64 -8.93
C LEU A 300 -8.67 19.08 -8.66
N ALA A 301 -7.78 20.07 -8.75
CA ALA A 301 -8.15 21.48 -8.59
C ALA A 301 -9.11 21.93 -9.71
N GLN A 302 -8.83 21.58 -10.97
CA GLN A 302 -9.72 21.87 -12.11
C GLN A 302 -11.10 21.21 -11.97
N ARG A 303 -11.16 20.05 -11.30
CA ARG A 303 -12.40 19.32 -11.05
C ARG A 303 -13.11 19.74 -9.76
N GLY A 304 -12.55 20.68 -8.99
CA GLY A 304 -13.10 21.09 -7.68
C GLY A 304 -13.06 19.98 -6.61
N LEU A 305 -12.17 18.99 -6.80
CA LEU A 305 -11.96 17.86 -5.87
C LEU A 305 -10.75 18.07 -4.95
N TRP A 306 -9.90 19.05 -5.23
CA TRP A 306 -8.79 19.41 -4.36
C TRP A 306 -9.30 20.23 -3.18
N THR A 307 -9.08 19.74 -1.97
CA THR A 307 -9.41 20.45 -0.73
C THR A 307 -8.13 21.00 -0.12
N GLU A 308 -7.93 22.32 -0.21
CA GLU A 308 -6.90 23.01 0.58
C GLU A 308 -7.39 23.05 2.05
N ARG A 309 -6.57 22.53 2.97
CA ARG A 309 -6.77 22.73 4.40
C ARG A 309 -5.47 23.14 5.07
#